data_abb4058e8d334737f89bdd4a5659efcd
#
_entry.id   abb4058e8d334737f89bdd4a5659efcd
#
_cell.length_a   1.000
_cell.length_b   1.000
_cell.length_c   1.000
_cell.angle_alpha   90.00
_cell.angle_beta   90.00
_cell.angle_gamma   90.00
#
_symmetry.space_group_name_H-M   'P 1'
#
loop_
_entity.id
_entity.type
_entity.pdbx_description
1 polymer ?
#
loop_
_entity_poly.entity_id
_entity_poly.type
_entity_poly.pdbx_seq_one_letter_code
_entity_poly.pdbx_strand_id
1 'polypeptide(L)'
;MTEKRGVDVIGRLWPFIIGGVALGLDAYMIAGLLPAIAENLAATEGVTGLGVTAFTGAYAVAGPLLAGAAGRRSKRGLAIALSMFTLGNLVTAGAPNIAVFLIARVIAGAAAGVYSPLSSAVAAASVSEERRGRALGLVLAGLAMGTVFGVPLGLLLGGLTSWRVSILLITIVGALALIGIFSSWGRELPGVDAPSLVARLRSIGSGPNLMTVTVTLFTGIASLGLYTYIASLLGDTGLASHPTAGIWAWGVGGAVGVMLIGRLVDRVGDSLRVTAVILALLTIVLVVLGTGPAVWLLAAALFAWGALGWSSLAPQQDTLLATNPRDGATAVAANASANYLGSAIGSALGAGVLAVGVAGTNLALLAAIPALLALALQLLRIRMHRTA
;
A
#
# COMPACT_ATOMS: atom_id res chain seq x y z
N MET A 1 -4.13 4.36 -38.96
CA MET A 1 -2.75 4.37 -38.42
C MET A 1 -2.69 4.57 -36.89
N THR A 2 -3.76 4.87 -36.20
CA THR A 2 -3.82 5.16 -34.75
C THR A 2 -3.87 3.92 -33.86
N GLU A 3 -4.37 2.80 -34.32
CA GLU A 3 -4.56 1.56 -33.51
C GLU A 3 -3.24 0.81 -33.23
N LYS A 4 -2.30 0.79 -34.19
CA LYS A 4 -0.97 0.18 -33.98
C LYS A 4 -0.08 0.92 -32.96
N ARG A 5 -0.33 2.22 -32.68
CA ARG A 5 0.44 3.00 -31.72
C ARG A 5 0.03 2.72 -30.24
N GLY A 6 -1.19 2.25 -30.00
CA GLY A 6 -1.66 1.90 -28.64
C GLY A 6 -1.05 0.59 -28.13
N VAL A 7 -0.96 -0.41 -29.00
CA VAL A 7 -0.39 -1.74 -28.71
C VAL A 7 1.11 -1.63 -28.36
N ASP A 8 1.84 -0.68 -28.97
CA ASP A 8 3.29 -0.53 -28.76
C ASP A 8 3.62 0.01 -27.34
N VAL A 9 2.75 0.80 -26.72
CA VAL A 9 2.96 1.31 -25.34
C VAL A 9 2.77 0.19 -24.33
N ILE A 10 1.71 -0.59 -24.44
CA ILE A 10 1.44 -1.74 -23.54
C ILE A 10 2.54 -2.79 -23.72
N GLY A 11 2.93 -3.07 -24.98
CA GLY A 11 4.02 -4.00 -25.30
C GLY A 11 5.38 -3.63 -24.73
N ARG A 12 5.59 -2.37 -24.34
CA ARG A 12 6.82 -1.90 -23.69
C ARG A 12 6.72 -1.87 -22.17
N LEU A 13 5.51 -1.68 -21.63
CA LEU A 13 5.29 -1.44 -20.19
C LEU A 13 4.79 -2.68 -19.44
N TRP A 14 4.44 -3.77 -20.14
CA TRP A 14 3.88 -4.96 -19.50
C TRP A 14 4.72 -5.52 -18.33
N PRO A 15 6.09 -5.50 -18.34
CA PRO A 15 6.83 -6.00 -17.19
C PRO A 15 6.59 -5.16 -15.92
N PHE A 16 6.41 -3.83 -16.09
CA PHE A 16 6.12 -2.93 -14.97
C PHE A 16 4.70 -3.10 -14.46
N ILE A 17 3.73 -3.36 -15.38
CA ILE A 17 2.34 -3.66 -15.03
C ILE A 17 2.27 -4.96 -14.21
N ILE A 18 2.90 -6.05 -14.70
CA ILE A 18 2.93 -7.34 -14.01
C ILE A 18 3.68 -7.23 -12.67
N GLY A 19 4.79 -6.49 -12.62
CA GLY A 19 5.47 -6.20 -11.36
C GLY A 19 4.60 -5.41 -10.38
N GLY A 20 3.80 -4.48 -10.87
CA GLY A 20 2.76 -3.80 -10.08
C GLY A 20 1.73 -4.78 -9.51
N VAL A 21 1.25 -5.73 -10.32
CA VAL A 21 0.34 -6.81 -9.85
C VAL A 21 0.98 -7.62 -8.72
N ALA A 22 2.26 -8.02 -8.86
CA ALA A 22 2.98 -8.77 -7.83
C ALA A 22 3.07 -7.99 -6.51
N LEU A 23 3.37 -6.67 -6.58
CA LEU A 23 3.41 -5.81 -5.40
C LEU A 23 2.03 -5.63 -4.77
N GLY A 24 0.98 -5.49 -5.58
CA GLY A 24 -0.40 -5.37 -5.10
C GLY A 24 -0.88 -6.62 -4.39
N LEU A 25 -0.52 -7.80 -4.91
CA LEU A 25 -0.75 -9.09 -4.25
C LEU A 25 -0.08 -9.12 -2.87
N ASP A 26 1.21 -8.82 -2.82
CA ASP A 26 2.03 -8.96 -1.61
C ASP A 26 1.62 -7.98 -0.51
N ALA A 27 1.24 -6.77 -0.87
CA ALA A 27 0.93 -5.71 0.09
C ALA A 27 -0.26 -6.05 1.01
N TYR A 28 -1.20 -6.87 0.54
CA TYR A 28 -2.48 -7.08 1.24
C TYR A 28 -2.82 -8.54 1.51
N MET A 29 -2.21 -9.50 0.80
CA MET A 29 -2.57 -10.92 0.92
C MET A 29 -2.23 -11.52 2.29
N ILE A 30 -1.09 -11.16 2.86
CA ILE A 30 -0.62 -11.72 4.14
C ILE A 30 -1.60 -11.46 5.28
N ALA A 31 -2.23 -10.29 5.33
CA ALA A 31 -3.19 -9.94 6.37
C ALA A 31 -4.37 -10.94 6.45
N GLY A 32 -4.85 -11.40 5.31
CA GLY A 32 -5.92 -12.40 5.26
C GLY A 32 -5.47 -13.83 5.55
N LEU A 33 -4.16 -14.11 5.40
CA LEU A 33 -3.56 -15.43 5.67
C LEU A 33 -2.93 -15.52 7.07
N LEU A 34 -2.98 -14.43 7.84
CA LEU A 34 -2.27 -14.28 9.10
C LEU A 34 -2.55 -15.42 10.10
N PRO A 35 -3.81 -15.85 10.34
CA PRO A 35 -4.09 -16.96 11.24
C PRO A 35 -3.46 -18.28 10.78
N ALA A 36 -3.58 -18.60 9.49
CA ALA A 36 -3.02 -19.83 8.93
C ALA A 36 -1.48 -19.86 8.97
N ILE A 37 -0.83 -18.70 8.78
CA ILE A 37 0.63 -18.56 8.91
C ILE A 37 1.03 -18.74 10.38
N ALA A 38 0.33 -18.09 11.30
CA ALA A 38 0.58 -18.16 12.74
C ALA A 38 0.52 -19.60 13.24
N GLU A 39 -0.56 -20.32 12.93
CA GLU A 39 -0.75 -21.73 13.28
C GLU A 39 0.39 -22.61 12.73
N ASN A 40 0.69 -22.47 11.43
CA ASN A 40 1.69 -23.31 10.76
C ASN A 40 3.12 -23.08 11.25
N LEU A 41 3.46 -21.83 11.64
CA LEU A 41 4.79 -21.46 12.16
C LEU A 41 4.87 -21.50 13.68
N ALA A 42 3.86 -22.04 14.36
CA ALA A 42 3.76 -22.12 15.82
C ALA A 42 4.03 -20.75 16.50
N ALA A 43 3.44 -19.69 15.95
CA ALA A 43 3.57 -18.32 16.42
C ALA A 43 2.20 -17.73 16.77
N THR A 44 2.15 -16.61 17.48
CA THR A 44 0.91 -15.85 17.67
C THR A 44 0.60 -14.99 16.46
N GLU A 45 -0.66 -14.61 16.25
CA GLU A 45 -1.06 -13.68 15.19
C GLU A 45 -0.34 -12.32 15.31
N GLY A 46 -0.12 -11.83 16.54
CA GLY A 46 0.64 -10.61 16.79
C GLY A 46 2.09 -10.70 16.26
N VAL A 47 2.79 -11.79 16.61
CA VAL A 47 4.17 -12.03 16.12
C VAL A 47 4.21 -12.21 14.62
N THR A 48 3.24 -12.93 14.05
CA THR A 48 3.13 -13.12 12.59
C THR A 48 2.84 -11.79 11.87
N GLY A 49 2.02 -10.93 12.47
CA GLY A 49 1.72 -9.57 11.98
C GLY A 49 2.96 -8.68 11.90
N LEU A 50 4.02 -8.93 12.71
CA LEU A 50 5.31 -8.27 12.54
C LEU A 50 5.94 -8.52 11.16
N GLY A 51 5.50 -9.53 10.41
CA GLY A 51 5.88 -9.72 9.01
C GLY A 51 5.38 -8.60 8.09
N VAL A 52 4.21 -8.03 8.38
CA VAL A 52 3.71 -6.83 7.68
C VAL A 52 4.48 -5.60 8.15
N THR A 53 4.75 -5.46 9.46
CA THR A 53 5.61 -4.41 10.00
C THR A 53 6.99 -4.41 9.34
N ALA A 54 7.62 -5.58 9.24
CA ALA A 54 8.94 -5.77 8.64
C ALA A 54 8.95 -5.38 7.16
N PHE A 55 7.94 -5.80 6.41
CA PHE A 55 7.79 -5.46 5.00
C PHE A 55 7.55 -3.95 4.80
N THR A 56 6.56 -3.38 5.46
CA THR A 56 6.15 -1.97 5.24
C THR A 56 7.19 -1.00 5.82
N GLY A 57 7.84 -1.34 6.93
CA GLY A 57 8.95 -0.57 7.47
C GLY A 57 10.17 -0.58 6.55
N ALA A 58 10.57 -1.75 6.05
CA ALA A 58 11.66 -1.87 5.08
C ALA A 58 11.34 -1.14 3.77
N TYR A 59 10.10 -1.23 3.29
CA TYR A 59 9.62 -0.48 2.12
C TYR A 59 9.77 1.04 2.32
N ALA A 60 9.31 1.55 3.46
CA ALA A 60 9.33 2.99 3.77
C ALA A 60 10.75 3.56 3.80
N VAL A 61 11.72 2.76 4.26
CA VAL A 61 13.13 3.18 4.42
C VAL A 61 13.96 2.96 3.16
N ALA A 62 13.81 1.79 2.51
CA ALA A 62 14.67 1.41 1.39
C ALA A 62 14.46 2.30 0.15
N GLY A 63 13.22 2.71 -0.14
CA GLY A 63 12.92 3.59 -1.26
C GLY A 63 13.71 4.90 -1.22
N PRO A 64 13.60 5.71 -0.16
CA PRO A 64 14.37 6.93 -0.01
C PRO A 64 15.89 6.76 -0.04
N LEU A 65 16.41 5.66 0.51
CA LEU A 65 17.85 5.43 0.64
C LEU A 65 18.48 4.91 -0.66
N LEU A 66 17.82 4.00 -1.36
CA LEU A 66 18.43 3.21 -2.42
C LEU A 66 17.94 3.57 -3.84
N ALA A 67 16.78 4.24 -3.98
CA ALA A 67 16.20 4.52 -5.30
C ALA A 67 17.12 5.41 -6.17
N GLY A 68 17.87 6.35 -5.57
CA GLY A 68 18.81 7.19 -6.32
C GLY A 68 19.97 6.40 -6.94
N ALA A 69 20.55 5.47 -6.22
CA ALA A 69 21.60 4.60 -6.74
C ALA A 69 21.06 3.62 -7.81
N ALA A 70 19.87 3.08 -7.59
CA ALA A 70 19.19 2.17 -8.51
C ALA A 70 18.77 2.88 -9.81
N GLY A 71 18.34 4.14 -9.73
CA GLY A 71 17.83 4.92 -10.86
C GLY A 71 18.89 5.25 -11.92
N ARG A 72 20.15 5.46 -11.52
CA ARG A 72 21.24 5.76 -12.47
C ARG A 72 21.45 4.63 -13.50
N ARG A 73 21.21 3.38 -13.12
CA ARG A 73 21.25 2.19 -13.96
C ARG A 73 19.92 1.46 -13.87
N SER A 74 18.85 2.15 -14.28
CA SER A 74 17.46 1.77 -14.08
C SER A 74 17.17 0.29 -14.35
N LYS A 75 17.67 -0.24 -15.45
CA LYS A 75 17.46 -1.64 -15.82
C LYS A 75 18.04 -2.61 -14.80
N ARG A 76 19.30 -2.37 -14.38
CA ARG A 76 19.95 -3.20 -13.34
C ARG A 76 19.27 -3.00 -12.00
N GLY A 77 18.91 -1.75 -11.65
CA GLY A 77 18.19 -1.43 -10.42
C GLY A 77 16.85 -2.14 -10.33
N LEU A 78 16.05 -2.11 -11.40
CA LEU A 78 14.77 -2.81 -11.50
C LEU A 78 14.96 -4.33 -11.44
N ALA A 79 15.93 -4.89 -12.19
CA ALA A 79 16.19 -6.32 -12.19
C ALA A 79 16.63 -6.81 -10.79
N ILE A 80 17.55 -6.13 -10.13
CA ILE A 80 18.00 -6.47 -8.78
C ILE A 80 16.85 -6.38 -7.77
N ALA A 81 16.11 -5.25 -7.77
CA ALA A 81 15.00 -5.06 -6.85
C ALA A 81 13.93 -6.13 -7.05
N LEU A 82 13.51 -6.40 -8.29
CA LEU A 82 12.49 -7.41 -8.56
C LEU A 82 12.99 -8.85 -8.30
N SER A 83 14.27 -9.14 -8.52
CA SER A 83 14.87 -10.43 -8.14
C SER A 83 14.86 -10.62 -6.62
N MET A 84 15.27 -9.60 -5.86
CA MET A 84 15.24 -9.65 -4.39
C MET A 84 13.80 -9.77 -3.85
N PHE A 85 12.84 -9.08 -4.48
CA PHE A 85 11.42 -9.20 -4.14
C PHE A 85 10.91 -10.62 -4.37
N THR A 86 11.17 -11.18 -5.55
CA THR A 86 10.74 -12.53 -5.93
C THR A 86 11.40 -13.60 -5.05
N LEU A 87 12.71 -13.49 -4.80
CA LEU A 87 13.44 -14.40 -3.90
C LEU A 87 12.97 -14.25 -2.45
N GLY A 88 12.74 -13.03 -1.98
CA GLY A 88 12.17 -12.78 -0.65
C GLY A 88 10.82 -13.46 -0.45
N ASN A 89 9.94 -13.39 -1.46
CA ASN A 89 8.65 -14.08 -1.43
C ASN A 89 8.80 -15.61 -1.55
N LEU A 90 9.74 -16.09 -2.35
CA LEU A 90 10.05 -17.54 -2.40
C LEU A 90 10.53 -18.06 -1.04
N VAL A 91 11.43 -17.33 -0.38
CA VAL A 91 11.89 -17.68 0.98
C VAL A 91 10.74 -17.56 1.99
N THR A 92 9.86 -16.56 1.86
CA THR A 92 8.65 -16.45 2.68
C THR A 92 7.78 -17.69 2.53
N ALA A 93 7.52 -18.15 1.30
CA ALA A 93 6.73 -19.36 1.03
C ALA A 93 7.38 -20.63 1.60
N GLY A 94 8.70 -20.73 1.58
CA GLY A 94 9.48 -21.86 2.10
C GLY A 94 9.86 -21.71 3.58
N ALA A 95 9.46 -20.67 4.30
CA ALA A 95 9.90 -20.40 5.66
C ALA A 95 9.60 -21.55 6.62
N PRO A 96 10.62 -22.15 7.29
CA PRO A 96 10.42 -23.23 8.23
C PRO A 96 10.03 -22.75 9.63
N ASN A 97 10.23 -21.48 9.94
CA ASN A 97 9.95 -20.84 11.22
C ASN A 97 9.70 -19.34 11.06
N ILE A 98 9.22 -18.72 12.13
CA ILE A 98 8.87 -17.29 12.14
C ILE A 98 10.08 -16.36 11.89
N ALA A 99 11.27 -16.72 12.32
CA ALA A 99 12.46 -15.87 12.14
C ALA A 99 12.82 -15.75 10.65
N VAL A 100 12.86 -16.87 9.92
CA VAL A 100 13.10 -16.87 8.47
C VAL A 100 11.99 -16.12 7.74
N PHE A 101 10.73 -16.30 8.15
CA PHE A 101 9.59 -15.54 7.62
C PHE A 101 9.81 -14.04 7.79
N LEU A 102 10.14 -13.55 8.98
CA LEU A 102 10.34 -12.12 9.24
C LEU A 102 11.52 -11.53 8.43
N ILE A 103 12.65 -12.25 8.37
CA ILE A 103 13.81 -11.81 7.58
C ILE A 103 13.44 -11.71 6.09
N ALA A 104 12.73 -12.71 5.56
CA ALA A 104 12.28 -12.72 4.18
C ALA A 104 11.34 -11.54 3.89
N ARG A 105 10.48 -11.16 4.84
CA ARG A 105 9.60 -9.98 4.74
C ARG A 105 10.38 -8.67 4.70
N VAL A 106 11.47 -8.53 5.46
CA VAL A 106 12.35 -7.36 5.36
C VAL A 106 12.96 -7.25 3.96
N ILE A 107 13.47 -8.37 3.42
CA ILE A 107 14.09 -8.39 2.08
C ILE A 107 13.07 -8.04 1.00
N ALA A 108 11.90 -8.68 1.02
CA ALA A 108 10.83 -8.41 0.06
C ALA A 108 10.34 -6.96 0.14
N GLY A 109 10.14 -6.43 1.35
CA GLY A 109 9.70 -5.05 1.58
C GLY A 109 10.72 -4.01 1.11
N ALA A 110 12.00 -4.19 1.43
CA ALA A 110 13.06 -3.32 0.95
C ALA A 110 13.14 -3.29 -0.57
N ALA A 111 13.05 -4.44 -1.20
CA ALA A 111 13.05 -4.59 -2.64
C ALA A 111 11.83 -3.93 -3.30
N ALA A 112 10.63 -4.11 -2.74
CA ALA A 112 9.40 -3.48 -3.19
C ALA A 112 9.46 -1.94 -3.08
N GLY A 113 10.04 -1.43 -1.98
CA GLY A 113 10.23 0.01 -1.75
C GLY A 113 11.16 0.68 -2.75
N VAL A 114 12.10 -0.05 -3.33
CA VAL A 114 12.95 0.41 -4.43
C VAL A 114 12.24 0.24 -5.79
N TYR A 115 11.65 -0.93 -6.04
CA TYR A 115 11.04 -1.27 -7.32
C TYR A 115 9.86 -0.37 -7.67
N SER A 116 8.93 -0.14 -6.75
CA SER A 116 7.68 0.57 -7.00
C SER A 116 7.88 1.99 -7.56
N PRO A 117 8.61 2.90 -6.89
CA PRO A 117 8.84 4.23 -7.43
C PRO A 117 9.74 4.22 -8.68
N LEU A 118 10.71 3.29 -8.75
CA LEU A 118 11.62 3.19 -9.88
C LEU A 118 10.89 2.71 -11.14
N SER A 119 10.02 1.71 -11.05
CA SER A 119 9.22 1.20 -12.17
C SER A 119 8.29 2.28 -12.73
N SER A 120 7.64 3.06 -11.87
CA SER A 120 6.79 4.18 -12.26
C SER A 120 7.59 5.29 -12.97
N ALA A 121 8.75 5.67 -12.42
CA ALA A 121 9.61 6.70 -13.01
C ALA A 121 10.16 6.27 -14.38
N VAL A 122 10.62 5.01 -14.50
CA VAL A 122 11.12 4.47 -15.77
C VAL A 122 10.01 4.31 -16.79
N ALA A 123 8.82 3.86 -16.39
CA ALA A 123 7.66 3.78 -17.28
C ALA A 123 7.30 5.15 -17.86
N ALA A 124 7.25 6.19 -17.02
CA ALA A 124 6.99 7.57 -17.46
C ALA A 124 8.09 8.11 -18.39
N ALA A 125 9.36 7.82 -18.09
CA ALA A 125 10.49 8.27 -18.91
C ALA A 125 10.66 7.49 -20.22
N SER A 126 10.00 6.31 -20.35
CA SER A 126 10.07 5.46 -21.54
C SER A 126 9.08 5.84 -22.65
N VAL A 127 8.25 6.85 -22.43
CA VAL A 127 7.21 7.31 -23.35
C VAL A 127 7.32 8.83 -23.59
N SER A 128 6.65 9.32 -24.65
CA SER A 128 6.59 10.76 -24.89
C SER A 128 5.81 11.49 -23.79
N GLU A 129 6.02 12.80 -23.67
CA GLU A 129 5.46 13.61 -22.58
C GLU A 129 3.94 13.53 -22.50
N GLU A 130 3.25 13.53 -23.63
CA GLU A 130 1.78 13.44 -23.72
C GLU A 130 1.23 12.08 -23.23
N ARG A 131 2.09 11.06 -23.14
CA ARG A 131 1.72 9.69 -22.74
C ARG A 131 2.17 9.30 -21.34
N ARG A 132 2.91 10.19 -20.65
CA ARG A 132 3.42 9.91 -19.29
C ARG A 132 2.32 9.55 -18.31
N GLY A 133 1.23 10.33 -18.31
CA GLY A 133 0.08 10.04 -17.46
C GLY A 133 -0.54 8.66 -17.72
N ARG A 134 -0.63 8.27 -19.01
CA ARG A 134 -1.14 6.94 -19.37
C ARG A 134 -0.20 5.82 -18.93
N ALA A 135 1.12 6.01 -19.06
CA ALA A 135 2.11 5.03 -18.62
C ALA A 135 2.06 4.82 -17.09
N LEU A 136 2.01 5.90 -16.31
CA LEU A 136 1.84 5.85 -14.86
C LEU A 136 0.52 5.17 -14.47
N GLY A 137 -0.58 5.54 -15.15
CA GLY A 137 -1.89 4.92 -14.91
C GLY A 137 -1.89 3.41 -15.15
N LEU A 138 -1.17 2.91 -16.16
CA LEU A 138 -1.05 1.47 -16.43
C LEU A 138 -0.27 0.73 -15.32
N VAL A 139 0.83 1.30 -14.82
CA VAL A 139 1.60 0.69 -13.72
C VAL A 139 0.77 0.65 -12.43
N LEU A 140 0.07 1.75 -12.12
CA LEU A 140 -0.82 1.83 -10.96
C LEU A 140 -2.03 0.92 -11.10
N ALA A 141 -2.57 0.77 -12.32
CA ALA A 141 -3.64 -0.20 -12.59
C ALA A 141 -3.17 -1.64 -12.32
N GLY A 142 -1.91 -1.98 -12.64
CA GLY A 142 -1.32 -3.26 -12.27
C GLY A 142 -1.35 -3.49 -10.76
N LEU A 143 -0.90 -2.52 -9.98
CA LEU A 143 -0.94 -2.56 -8.51
C LEU A 143 -2.38 -2.76 -8.00
N ALA A 144 -3.32 -1.98 -8.51
CA ALA A 144 -4.73 -2.07 -8.14
C ALA A 144 -5.34 -3.45 -8.51
N MET A 145 -5.02 -3.98 -9.69
CA MET A 145 -5.47 -5.32 -10.09
C MET A 145 -4.93 -6.41 -9.17
N GLY A 146 -3.66 -6.33 -8.78
CA GLY A 146 -3.06 -7.25 -7.80
C GLY A 146 -3.80 -7.22 -6.47
N THR A 147 -4.17 -6.04 -6.01
CA THR A 147 -4.90 -5.88 -4.74
C THR A 147 -6.36 -6.34 -4.86
N VAL A 148 -7.09 -5.87 -5.86
CA VAL A 148 -8.55 -6.10 -5.98
C VAL A 148 -8.90 -7.54 -6.35
N PHE A 149 -8.17 -8.12 -7.30
CA PHE A 149 -8.44 -9.47 -7.78
C PHE A 149 -7.50 -10.52 -7.20
N GLY A 150 -6.24 -10.14 -7.01
CA GLY A 150 -5.21 -11.07 -6.62
C GLY A 150 -5.31 -11.48 -5.15
N VAL A 151 -5.65 -10.56 -4.25
CA VAL A 151 -5.81 -10.88 -2.82
C VAL A 151 -6.92 -11.89 -2.60
N PRO A 152 -8.16 -11.70 -3.12
CA PRO A 152 -9.21 -12.71 -3.01
C PRO A 152 -8.84 -14.06 -3.61
N LEU A 153 -8.16 -14.06 -4.77
CA LEU A 153 -7.68 -15.30 -5.38
C LEU A 153 -6.66 -16.00 -4.50
N GLY A 154 -5.71 -15.24 -3.92
CA GLY A 154 -4.72 -15.78 -3.01
C GLY A 154 -5.32 -16.36 -1.73
N LEU A 155 -6.33 -15.70 -1.15
CA LEU A 155 -7.06 -16.22 0.01
C LEU A 155 -7.83 -17.50 -0.33
N LEU A 156 -8.47 -17.54 -1.49
CA LEU A 156 -9.16 -18.75 -1.96
C LEU A 156 -8.17 -19.92 -2.11
N LEU A 157 -7.03 -19.69 -2.78
CA LEU A 157 -5.98 -20.70 -2.93
C LEU A 157 -5.42 -21.15 -1.58
N GLY A 158 -5.18 -20.21 -0.66
CA GLY A 158 -4.72 -20.50 0.68
C GLY A 158 -5.69 -21.36 1.48
N GLY A 159 -6.99 -21.09 1.36
CA GLY A 159 -8.04 -21.88 2.00
C GLY A 159 -8.24 -23.28 1.41
N LEU A 160 -8.02 -23.43 0.09
CA LEU A 160 -8.14 -24.73 -0.59
C LEU A 160 -6.89 -25.60 -0.47
N THR A 161 -5.72 -25.00 -0.24
CA THR A 161 -4.43 -25.71 -0.26
C THR A 161 -3.58 -25.37 0.97
N SER A 162 -2.77 -24.31 0.86
CA SER A 162 -2.00 -23.76 1.97
C SER A 162 -1.62 -22.31 1.70
N TRP A 163 -1.37 -21.52 2.74
CA TRP A 163 -0.88 -20.14 2.63
C TRP A 163 0.41 -20.02 1.81
N ARG A 164 1.24 -21.08 1.80
CA ARG A 164 2.49 -21.14 1.01
C ARG A 164 2.22 -21.04 -0.49
N VAL A 165 1.18 -21.68 -0.97
CA VAL A 165 0.76 -21.66 -2.38
C VAL A 165 0.32 -20.24 -2.78
N SER A 166 -0.36 -19.53 -1.87
CA SER A 166 -0.73 -18.12 -2.10
C SER A 166 0.51 -17.24 -2.26
N ILE A 167 1.52 -17.42 -1.42
CA ILE A 167 2.79 -16.66 -1.54
C ILE A 167 3.59 -17.09 -2.79
N LEU A 168 3.53 -18.36 -3.18
CA LEU A 168 4.12 -18.81 -4.46
C LEU A 168 3.47 -18.14 -5.67
N LEU A 169 2.18 -17.80 -5.62
CA LEU A 169 1.53 -17.02 -6.67
C LEU A 169 2.23 -15.66 -6.85
N ILE A 170 2.55 -14.96 -5.74
CA ILE A 170 3.30 -13.68 -5.80
C ILE A 170 4.68 -13.91 -6.44
N THR A 171 5.35 -14.98 -6.04
CA THR A 171 6.66 -15.36 -6.58
C THR A 171 6.60 -15.61 -8.10
N ILE A 172 5.60 -16.34 -8.58
CA ILE A 172 5.39 -16.63 -10.01
C ILE A 172 5.14 -15.34 -10.79
N VAL A 173 4.24 -14.46 -10.29
CA VAL A 173 3.93 -13.19 -10.95
C VAL A 173 5.16 -12.27 -10.96
N GLY A 174 5.93 -12.23 -9.86
CA GLY A 174 7.21 -11.50 -9.80
C GLY A 174 8.25 -12.05 -10.78
N ALA A 175 8.37 -13.38 -10.91
CA ALA A 175 9.26 -14.03 -11.87
C ALA A 175 8.86 -13.74 -13.33
N LEU A 176 7.57 -13.73 -13.64
CA LEU A 176 7.07 -13.34 -14.98
C LEU A 176 7.46 -11.88 -15.31
N ALA A 177 7.28 -10.97 -14.37
CA ALA A 177 7.72 -9.58 -14.57
C ALA A 177 9.25 -9.49 -14.76
N LEU A 178 10.03 -10.28 -14.01
CA LEU A 178 11.47 -10.33 -14.12
C LEU A 178 11.93 -10.88 -15.50
N ILE A 179 11.29 -11.93 -16.00
CA ILE A 179 11.51 -12.45 -17.37
C ILE A 179 11.24 -11.32 -18.38
N GLY A 180 10.20 -10.53 -18.17
CA GLY A 180 9.90 -9.39 -19.03
C GLY A 180 10.98 -8.30 -19.02
N ILE A 181 11.56 -8.00 -17.87
CA ILE A 181 12.70 -7.07 -17.77
C ILE A 181 13.93 -7.65 -18.50
N PHE A 182 14.21 -8.93 -18.35
CA PHE A 182 15.33 -9.59 -19.02
C PHE A 182 15.11 -9.76 -20.53
N SER A 183 13.89 -10.08 -20.99
CA SER A 183 13.58 -10.20 -22.41
C SER A 183 13.71 -8.87 -23.16
N SER A 184 13.60 -7.75 -22.45
CA SER A 184 13.91 -6.40 -22.97
C SER A 184 15.42 -6.09 -22.95
N TRP A 185 16.30 -7.09 -22.73
CA TRP A 185 17.74 -6.89 -22.49
C TRP A 185 18.53 -6.25 -23.63
N GLY A 186 18.03 -6.16 -24.81
CA GLY A 186 18.64 -5.38 -25.90
C GLY A 186 18.25 -3.90 -25.93
N ARG A 187 17.30 -3.46 -25.09
CA ARG A 187 16.81 -2.09 -25.07
C ARG A 187 17.35 -1.35 -23.85
N GLU A 188 17.94 -0.20 -24.05
CA GLU A 188 18.31 0.68 -22.94
C GLU A 188 17.05 1.27 -22.33
N LEU A 189 16.92 1.16 -21.00
CA LEU A 189 15.91 1.88 -20.24
C LEU A 189 16.51 3.25 -19.85
N PRO A 190 15.72 4.33 -19.90
CA PRO A 190 16.21 5.65 -19.52
C PRO A 190 16.67 5.64 -18.06
N GLY A 191 17.83 6.23 -17.79
CA GLY A 191 18.25 6.57 -16.44
C GLY A 191 17.27 7.57 -15.82
N VAL A 192 16.92 7.38 -14.56
CA VAL A 192 16.05 8.31 -13.84
C VAL A 192 16.74 8.77 -12.56
N ASP A 193 16.68 10.05 -12.30
CA ASP A 193 17.13 10.63 -11.04
C ASP A 193 16.01 10.51 -10.03
N ALA A 194 16.17 9.61 -9.05
CA ALA A 194 15.27 9.54 -7.92
C ALA A 194 15.71 10.52 -6.83
N PRO A 195 14.77 11.27 -6.23
CA PRO A 195 15.10 12.23 -5.20
C PRO A 195 15.78 11.55 -4.00
N SER A 196 16.90 12.13 -3.55
CA SER A 196 17.61 11.67 -2.35
C SER A 196 16.76 11.82 -1.09
N LEU A 197 17.12 11.11 0.00
CA LEU A 197 16.46 11.26 1.29
C LEU A 197 16.46 12.72 1.76
N VAL A 198 17.57 13.43 1.60
CA VAL A 198 17.70 14.85 1.98
C VAL A 198 16.75 15.72 1.15
N ALA A 199 16.62 15.48 -0.17
CA ALA A 199 15.68 16.18 -1.03
C ALA A 199 14.23 15.93 -0.61
N ARG A 200 13.87 14.70 -0.25
CA ARG A 200 12.53 14.34 0.25
C ARG A 200 12.22 15.04 1.58
N LEU A 201 13.15 15.01 2.53
CA LEU A 201 12.97 15.70 3.82
C LEU A 201 12.84 17.21 3.63
N ARG A 202 13.65 17.81 2.73
CA ARG A 202 13.55 19.24 2.41
C ARG A 202 12.21 19.60 1.76
N SER A 203 11.69 18.77 0.85
CA SER A 203 10.40 19.03 0.18
C SER A 203 9.20 19.05 1.13
N ILE A 204 9.29 18.36 2.27
CA ILE A 204 8.25 18.33 3.31
C ILE A 204 8.58 19.22 4.51
N GLY A 205 9.71 19.92 4.50
CA GLY A 205 10.20 20.72 5.65
C GLY A 205 9.37 21.98 5.95
N SER A 206 8.48 22.42 5.05
CA SER A 206 7.54 23.51 5.37
C SER A 206 6.44 23.02 6.32
N GLY A 207 6.00 23.87 7.25
CA GLY A 207 4.95 23.52 8.22
C GLY A 207 3.70 22.90 7.59
N PRO A 208 3.13 23.50 6.51
CA PRO A 208 1.95 22.96 5.83
C PRO A 208 2.18 21.57 5.21
N ASN A 209 3.35 21.31 4.61
CA ASN A 209 3.68 20.02 4.00
C ASN A 209 3.91 18.96 5.06
N LEU A 210 4.64 19.30 6.13
CA LEU A 210 4.88 18.41 7.26
C LEU A 210 3.55 17.99 7.90
N MET A 211 2.58 18.90 8.04
CA MET A 211 1.24 18.57 8.54
C MET A 211 0.54 17.56 7.63
N THR A 212 0.58 17.73 6.29
CA THR A 212 -0.03 16.77 5.35
C THR A 212 0.61 15.39 5.48
N VAL A 213 1.93 15.33 5.52
CA VAL A 213 2.65 14.06 5.64
C VAL A 213 2.38 13.39 6.98
N THR A 214 2.24 14.17 8.06
CA THR A 214 1.86 13.66 9.38
C THR A 214 0.42 13.14 9.39
N VAL A 215 -0.51 13.82 8.73
CA VAL A 215 -1.88 13.32 8.53
C VAL A 215 -1.86 11.98 7.81
N THR A 216 -1.05 11.84 6.74
CA THR A 216 -0.88 10.57 6.03
C THR A 216 -0.29 9.49 6.93
N LEU A 217 0.71 9.80 7.74
CA LEU A 217 1.31 8.87 8.70
C LEU A 217 0.24 8.32 9.66
N PHE A 218 -0.53 9.18 10.30
CA PHE A 218 -1.60 8.76 11.22
C PHE A 218 -2.72 8.00 10.51
N THR A 219 -3.07 8.37 9.27
CA THR A 219 -4.03 7.61 8.46
C THR A 219 -3.50 6.21 8.15
N GLY A 220 -2.20 6.08 7.85
CA GLY A 220 -1.51 4.81 7.65
C GLY A 220 -1.53 3.94 8.91
N ILE A 221 -1.28 4.53 10.08
CA ILE A 221 -1.39 3.83 11.39
C ILE A 221 -2.81 3.31 11.58
N ALA A 222 -3.82 4.17 11.37
CA ALA A 222 -5.22 3.84 11.60
C ALA A 222 -5.76 2.78 10.63
N SER A 223 -5.54 2.98 9.33
CA SER A 223 -6.20 2.16 8.30
C SER A 223 -5.37 0.96 7.87
N LEU A 224 -4.12 1.18 7.40
CA LEU A 224 -3.27 0.08 6.93
C LEU A 224 -2.71 -0.75 8.08
N GLY A 225 -2.40 -0.13 9.23
CA GLY A 225 -1.97 -0.82 10.43
C GLY A 225 -3.05 -1.79 10.93
N LEU A 226 -4.30 -1.32 11.02
CA LEU A 226 -5.44 -2.15 11.39
C LEU A 226 -5.69 -3.28 10.38
N TYR A 227 -5.56 -3.00 9.08
CA TYR A 227 -5.77 -4.00 8.04
C TYR A 227 -4.91 -5.25 8.23
N THR A 228 -3.71 -5.12 8.80
CA THR A 228 -2.83 -6.25 9.12
C THR A 228 -3.56 -7.33 9.91
N TYR A 229 -4.48 -6.94 10.78
CA TYR A 229 -5.23 -7.83 11.67
C TYR A 229 -6.71 -7.95 11.30
N ILE A 230 -7.04 -7.74 10.01
CA ILE A 230 -8.44 -7.83 9.55
C ILE A 230 -9.03 -9.21 9.79
N ALA A 231 -8.25 -10.28 9.66
CA ALA A 231 -8.70 -11.64 9.96
C ALA A 231 -8.99 -11.83 11.44
N SER A 232 -8.13 -11.33 12.33
CA SER A 232 -8.35 -11.35 13.79
C SER A 232 -9.58 -10.52 14.19
N LEU A 233 -9.74 -9.33 13.59
CA LEU A 233 -10.94 -8.50 13.80
C LEU A 233 -12.21 -9.24 13.40
N LEU A 234 -12.21 -9.90 12.24
CA LEU A 234 -13.38 -10.64 11.74
C LEU A 234 -13.66 -11.89 12.56
N GLY A 235 -12.63 -12.54 13.13
CA GLY A 235 -12.74 -13.70 14.00
C GLY A 235 -13.60 -13.47 15.24
N ASP A 236 -13.66 -12.23 15.73
CA ASP A 236 -14.45 -11.81 16.90
C ASP A 236 -15.82 -11.25 16.52
N THR A 237 -16.29 -11.45 15.29
CA THR A 237 -17.54 -10.85 14.78
C THR A 237 -18.47 -11.90 14.18
N GLY A 238 -19.67 -11.48 13.79
CA GLY A 238 -20.63 -12.33 13.08
C GLY A 238 -20.15 -12.84 11.70
N LEU A 239 -18.99 -12.39 11.20
CA LEU A 239 -18.34 -12.90 9.99
C LEU A 239 -17.21 -13.90 10.27
N ALA A 240 -17.06 -14.37 11.51
CA ALA A 240 -16.01 -15.33 11.90
C ALA A 240 -16.01 -16.62 11.04
N SER A 241 -17.18 -17.11 10.67
CA SER A 241 -17.32 -18.28 9.78
C SER A 241 -17.05 -17.98 8.29
N HIS A 242 -17.04 -16.71 7.90
CA HIS A 242 -16.87 -16.28 6.51
C HIS A 242 -15.93 -15.05 6.40
N PRO A 243 -14.70 -15.09 6.95
CA PRO A 243 -13.82 -13.92 7.02
C PRO A 243 -13.45 -13.37 5.62
N THR A 244 -13.39 -14.25 4.62
CA THR A 244 -13.14 -13.87 3.22
C THR A 244 -14.18 -12.89 2.70
N ALA A 245 -15.47 -13.03 3.07
CA ALA A 245 -16.52 -12.10 2.65
C ALA A 245 -16.29 -10.68 3.20
N GLY A 246 -15.83 -10.55 4.46
CA GLY A 246 -15.46 -9.27 5.04
C GLY A 246 -14.27 -8.61 4.35
N ILE A 247 -13.24 -9.39 4.01
CA ILE A 247 -12.07 -8.91 3.27
C ILE A 247 -12.46 -8.47 1.86
N TRP A 248 -13.37 -9.20 1.20
CA TRP A 248 -13.93 -8.80 -0.08
C TRP A 248 -14.70 -7.48 0.02
N ALA A 249 -15.56 -7.32 1.02
CA ALA A 249 -16.31 -6.07 1.23
C ALA A 249 -15.35 -4.87 1.36
N TRP A 250 -14.28 -5.03 2.15
CA TRP A 250 -13.23 -4.01 2.30
C TRP A 250 -12.50 -3.73 0.96
N GLY A 251 -12.08 -4.77 0.24
CA GLY A 251 -11.35 -4.61 -1.03
C GLY A 251 -12.19 -3.96 -2.13
N VAL A 252 -13.46 -4.37 -2.28
CA VAL A 252 -14.41 -3.76 -3.23
C VAL A 252 -14.67 -2.30 -2.86
N GLY A 253 -14.85 -2.01 -1.56
CA GLY A 253 -14.93 -0.64 -1.08
C GLY A 253 -13.74 0.20 -1.48
N GLY A 254 -12.52 -0.33 -1.28
CA GLY A 254 -11.28 0.35 -1.68
C GLY A 254 -11.22 0.66 -3.18
N ALA A 255 -11.56 -0.31 -4.02
CA ALA A 255 -11.62 -0.12 -5.47
C ALA A 255 -12.60 0.98 -5.87
N VAL A 256 -13.81 0.95 -5.32
CA VAL A 256 -14.85 1.98 -5.57
C VAL A 256 -14.37 3.35 -5.09
N GLY A 257 -13.77 3.43 -3.90
CA GLY A 257 -13.24 4.68 -3.34
C GLY A 257 -12.19 5.31 -4.26
N VAL A 258 -11.20 4.54 -4.71
CA VAL A 258 -10.16 5.02 -5.65
C VAL A 258 -10.74 5.47 -6.99
N MET A 259 -11.74 4.78 -7.51
CA MET A 259 -12.38 5.16 -8.78
C MET A 259 -13.17 6.48 -8.70
N LEU A 260 -13.71 6.79 -7.53
CA LEU A 260 -14.59 7.95 -7.35
C LEU A 260 -13.86 9.19 -6.84
N ILE A 261 -12.73 9.02 -6.11
CA ILE A 261 -12.09 10.11 -5.38
C ILE A 261 -11.61 11.24 -6.29
N GLY A 262 -11.04 10.94 -7.45
CA GLY A 262 -10.58 11.97 -8.39
C GLY A 262 -11.72 12.91 -8.79
N ARG A 263 -12.88 12.34 -9.19
CA ARG A 263 -14.06 13.14 -9.54
C ARG A 263 -14.60 13.96 -8.37
N LEU A 264 -14.48 13.41 -7.16
CA LEU A 264 -14.94 14.12 -5.95
C LEU A 264 -14.01 15.31 -5.65
N VAL A 265 -12.69 15.12 -5.73
CA VAL A 265 -11.69 16.19 -5.55
C VAL A 265 -11.91 17.30 -6.58
N ASP A 266 -12.06 16.95 -7.86
CA ASP A 266 -12.31 17.91 -8.95
C ASP A 266 -13.60 18.68 -8.74
N ARG A 267 -14.68 18.01 -8.30
CA ARG A 267 -15.99 18.65 -8.08
C ARG A 267 -16.02 19.58 -6.88
N VAL A 268 -15.35 19.21 -5.79
CA VAL A 268 -15.29 20.01 -4.55
C VAL A 268 -14.30 21.16 -4.68
N GLY A 269 -13.20 20.96 -5.43
CA GLY A 269 -12.15 21.96 -5.65
C GLY A 269 -11.34 22.31 -4.40
N ASP A 270 -11.47 21.53 -3.31
CA ASP A 270 -10.81 21.79 -2.02
C ASP A 270 -10.36 20.44 -1.41
N SER A 271 -9.15 20.02 -1.75
CA SER A 271 -8.57 18.76 -1.28
C SER A 271 -8.37 18.70 0.22
N LEU A 272 -8.18 19.85 0.88
CA LEU A 272 -8.09 19.89 2.35
C LEU A 272 -9.42 19.52 3.01
N ARG A 273 -10.54 20.02 2.50
CA ARG A 273 -11.88 19.68 3.01
C ARG A 273 -12.25 18.24 2.70
N VAL A 274 -11.94 17.75 1.48
CA VAL A 274 -12.17 16.35 1.11
C VAL A 274 -11.42 15.42 2.07
N THR A 275 -10.15 15.71 2.36
CA THR A 275 -9.37 14.94 3.34
C THR A 275 -10.03 14.97 4.73
N ALA A 276 -10.50 16.12 5.21
CA ALA A 276 -11.15 16.23 6.53
C ALA A 276 -12.43 15.38 6.60
N VAL A 277 -13.26 15.40 5.56
CA VAL A 277 -14.49 14.59 5.49
C VAL A 277 -14.15 13.09 5.49
N ILE A 278 -13.17 12.68 4.69
CA ILE A 278 -12.70 11.27 4.67
C ILE A 278 -12.26 10.83 6.06
N LEU A 279 -11.45 11.63 6.76
CA LEU A 279 -10.94 11.30 8.08
C LEU A 279 -12.04 11.25 9.14
N ALA A 280 -13.01 12.16 9.08
CA ALA A 280 -14.18 12.16 9.98
C ALA A 280 -15.00 10.87 9.80
N LEU A 281 -15.33 10.54 8.55
CA LEU A 281 -16.09 9.33 8.23
C LEU A 281 -15.29 8.08 8.58
N LEU A 282 -13.98 8.04 8.30
CA LEU A 282 -13.11 6.93 8.68
C LEU A 282 -13.10 6.71 10.19
N THR A 283 -12.99 7.77 10.98
CA THR A 283 -13.03 7.68 12.44
C THR A 283 -14.36 7.07 12.92
N ILE A 284 -15.48 7.52 12.37
CA ILE A 284 -16.82 6.99 12.71
C ILE A 284 -16.90 5.49 12.34
N VAL A 285 -16.45 5.13 11.15
CA VAL A 285 -16.47 3.74 10.66
C VAL A 285 -15.62 2.82 11.54
N LEU A 286 -14.45 3.27 11.98
CA LEU A 286 -13.58 2.49 12.87
C LEU A 286 -14.21 2.28 14.25
N VAL A 287 -14.91 3.30 14.79
CA VAL A 287 -15.68 3.15 16.02
C VAL A 287 -16.82 2.16 15.84
N VAL A 288 -17.57 2.24 14.74
CA VAL A 288 -18.67 1.29 14.43
C VAL A 288 -18.13 -0.14 14.33
N LEU A 289 -17.01 -0.36 13.64
CA LEU A 289 -16.37 -1.69 13.55
C LEU A 289 -16.01 -2.25 14.92
N GLY A 290 -15.51 -1.42 15.82
CA GLY A 290 -15.11 -1.82 17.16
C GLY A 290 -16.28 -2.16 18.08
N THR A 291 -17.52 -1.78 17.75
CA THR A 291 -18.72 -2.16 18.53
C THR A 291 -19.22 -3.58 18.23
N GLY A 292 -18.65 -4.29 17.25
CA GLY A 292 -19.11 -5.62 16.83
C GLY A 292 -20.55 -5.62 16.30
N PRO A 293 -20.90 -4.78 15.34
CA PRO A 293 -22.29 -4.57 14.93
C PRO A 293 -22.88 -5.80 14.23
N ALA A 294 -24.19 -5.78 13.97
CA ALA A 294 -24.88 -6.79 13.17
C ALA A 294 -24.19 -6.96 11.78
N VAL A 295 -24.23 -8.19 11.23
CA VAL A 295 -23.45 -8.60 10.05
C VAL A 295 -23.63 -7.67 8.84
N TRP A 296 -24.83 -7.18 8.58
CA TRP A 296 -25.08 -6.25 7.47
C TRP A 296 -24.41 -4.89 7.66
N LEU A 297 -24.42 -4.36 8.92
CA LEU A 297 -23.76 -3.10 9.25
C LEU A 297 -22.23 -3.28 9.28
N LEU A 298 -21.76 -4.44 9.74
CA LEU A 298 -20.35 -4.81 9.69
C LEU A 298 -19.84 -4.84 8.25
N ALA A 299 -20.55 -5.47 7.32
CA ALA A 299 -20.20 -5.50 5.90
C ALA A 299 -20.18 -4.09 5.28
N ALA A 300 -21.18 -3.25 5.59
CA ALA A 300 -21.21 -1.86 5.14
C ALA A 300 -20.06 -1.04 5.73
N ALA A 301 -19.70 -1.23 6.99
CA ALA A 301 -18.59 -0.55 7.64
C ALA A 301 -17.23 -1.00 7.08
N LEU A 302 -17.05 -2.28 6.77
CA LEU A 302 -15.86 -2.79 6.11
C LEU A 302 -15.71 -2.19 4.69
N PHE A 303 -16.79 -2.16 3.92
CA PHE A 303 -16.82 -1.51 2.61
C PHE A 303 -16.44 -0.02 2.73
N ALA A 304 -17.06 0.70 3.66
CA ALA A 304 -16.78 2.12 3.89
C ALA A 304 -15.33 2.35 4.36
N TRP A 305 -14.79 1.49 5.25
CA TRP A 305 -13.39 1.55 5.65
C TRP A 305 -12.45 1.39 4.45
N GLY A 306 -12.70 0.39 3.59
CA GLY A 306 -11.90 0.21 2.36
C GLY A 306 -11.97 1.45 1.47
N ALA A 307 -13.17 1.96 1.19
CA ALA A 307 -13.40 3.12 0.35
C ALA A 307 -12.66 4.37 0.88
N LEU A 308 -12.81 4.67 2.15
CA LEU A 308 -12.22 5.84 2.79
C LEU A 308 -10.71 5.70 2.96
N GLY A 309 -10.23 4.52 3.37
CA GLY A 309 -8.82 4.27 3.59
C GLY A 309 -8.00 4.41 2.31
N TRP A 310 -8.43 3.80 1.21
CA TRP A 310 -7.69 3.85 -0.05
C TRP A 310 -7.81 5.20 -0.77
N SER A 311 -8.96 5.86 -0.67
CA SER A 311 -9.16 7.17 -1.28
C SER A 311 -8.46 8.31 -0.54
N SER A 312 -8.03 8.10 0.71
CA SER A 312 -7.46 9.16 1.55
C SER A 312 -6.16 9.77 1.01
N LEU A 313 -5.37 9.01 0.25
CA LEU A 313 -4.08 9.46 -0.27
C LEU A 313 -4.21 10.49 -1.40
N ALA A 314 -5.20 10.35 -2.28
CA ALA A 314 -5.32 11.19 -3.48
C ALA A 314 -5.44 12.70 -3.15
N PRO A 315 -6.35 13.17 -2.28
CA PRO A 315 -6.45 14.58 -1.96
C PRO A 315 -5.24 15.11 -1.18
N GLN A 316 -4.53 14.25 -0.42
CA GLN A 316 -3.30 14.63 0.26
C GLN A 316 -2.15 14.83 -0.73
N GLN A 317 -2.04 13.97 -1.75
CA GLN A 317 -1.06 14.10 -2.83
C GLN A 317 -1.34 15.33 -3.68
N ASP A 318 -2.62 15.58 -4.02
CA ASP A 318 -3.04 16.79 -4.73
C ASP A 318 -2.65 18.06 -3.96
N THR A 319 -2.88 18.08 -2.65
CA THR A 319 -2.46 19.19 -1.78
C THR A 319 -0.94 19.40 -1.83
N LEU A 320 -0.12 18.34 -1.80
CA LEU A 320 1.33 18.43 -1.87
C LEU A 320 1.82 18.92 -3.23
N LEU A 321 1.18 18.51 -4.31
CA LEU A 321 1.48 19.00 -5.67
C LEU A 321 1.17 20.49 -5.78
N ALA A 322 0.02 20.94 -5.30
CA ALA A 322 -0.39 22.33 -5.33
C ALA A 322 0.52 23.24 -4.48
N THR A 323 0.98 22.77 -3.32
CA THR A 323 1.85 23.56 -2.43
C THR A 323 3.33 23.53 -2.81
N ASN A 324 3.75 22.62 -3.70
CA ASN A 324 5.15 22.47 -4.14
C ASN A 324 5.29 22.44 -5.67
N PRO A 325 5.12 23.56 -6.38
CA PRO A 325 5.15 23.57 -7.84
C PRO A 325 6.46 23.03 -8.45
N ARG A 326 7.60 23.14 -7.73
CA ARG A 326 8.91 22.67 -8.21
C ARG A 326 9.25 21.24 -7.78
N ASP A 327 8.89 20.87 -6.55
CA ASP A 327 9.32 19.62 -5.89
C ASP A 327 8.15 18.72 -5.51
N GLY A 328 6.95 18.94 -6.08
CA GLY A 328 5.71 18.23 -5.71
C GLY A 328 5.82 16.71 -5.83
N ALA A 329 6.43 16.22 -6.89
CA ALA A 329 6.66 14.78 -7.07
C ALA A 329 7.54 14.19 -5.95
N THR A 330 8.53 14.97 -5.47
CA THR A 330 9.40 14.57 -4.35
C THR A 330 8.62 14.54 -3.03
N ALA A 331 7.75 15.52 -2.80
CA ALA A 331 6.88 15.57 -1.63
C ALA A 331 5.85 14.41 -1.63
N VAL A 332 5.27 14.09 -2.79
CA VAL A 332 4.37 12.92 -2.95
C VAL A 332 5.12 11.61 -2.67
N ALA A 333 6.37 11.48 -3.11
CA ALA A 333 7.18 10.30 -2.80
C ALA A 333 7.51 10.18 -1.31
N ALA A 334 7.73 11.31 -0.61
CA ALA A 334 7.89 11.32 0.85
C ALA A 334 6.59 10.96 1.57
N ASN A 335 5.45 11.45 1.07
CA ASN A 335 4.12 11.11 1.59
C ASN A 335 3.81 9.61 1.48
N ALA A 336 4.14 8.98 0.35
CA ALA A 336 3.99 7.54 0.18
C ALA A 336 4.85 6.76 1.20
N SER A 337 6.10 7.19 1.45
CA SER A 337 6.95 6.58 2.49
C SER A 337 6.34 6.74 3.89
N ALA A 338 5.74 7.89 4.20
CA ALA A 338 5.05 8.13 5.47
C ALA A 338 3.83 7.21 5.65
N ASN A 339 3.07 6.95 4.58
CA ASN A 339 1.94 6.02 4.62
C ASN A 339 2.38 4.59 4.97
N TYR A 340 3.45 4.09 4.35
CA TYR A 340 4.00 2.77 4.67
C TYR A 340 4.65 2.72 6.06
N LEU A 341 5.30 3.80 6.49
CA LEU A 341 5.81 3.92 7.86
C LEU A 341 4.66 3.89 8.87
N GLY A 342 3.56 4.58 8.58
CA GLY A 342 2.33 4.52 9.37
C GLY A 342 1.79 3.09 9.46
N SER A 343 1.73 2.38 8.36
CA SER A 343 1.36 0.96 8.33
C SER A 343 2.27 0.11 9.23
N ALA A 344 3.58 0.31 9.16
CA ALA A 344 4.54 -0.41 10.00
C ALA A 344 4.33 -0.14 11.50
N ILE A 345 4.15 1.13 11.86
CA ILE A 345 3.89 1.54 13.25
C ILE A 345 2.57 0.95 13.74
N GLY A 346 1.49 1.10 12.96
CA GLY A 346 0.17 0.59 13.31
C GLY A 346 0.14 -0.93 13.44
N SER A 347 0.81 -1.64 12.54
CA SER A 347 0.95 -3.10 12.61
C SER A 347 1.77 -3.54 13.84
N ALA A 348 2.87 -2.85 14.18
CA ALA A 348 3.65 -3.14 15.37
C ALA A 348 2.86 -2.87 16.67
N LEU A 349 2.11 -1.76 16.72
CA LEU A 349 1.23 -1.46 17.86
C LEU A 349 0.14 -2.52 18.01
N GLY A 350 -0.49 -2.93 16.89
CA GLY A 350 -1.49 -3.99 16.90
C GLY A 350 -0.93 -5.33 17.39
N ALA A 351 0.33 -5.68 17.01
CA ALA A 351 1.02 -6.85 17.55
C ALA A 351 1.13 -6.80 19.08
N GLY A 352 1.55 -5.63 19.63
CA GLY A 352 1.66 -5.44 21.07
C GLY A 352 0.30 -5.55 21.79
N VAL A 353 -0.75 -5.00 21.21
CA VAL A 353 -2.11 -5.05 21.75
C VAL A 353 -2.65 -6.49 21.79
N LEU A 354 -2.47 -7.26 20.73
CA LEU A 354 -2.86 -8.66 20.67
C LEU A 354 -2.04 -9.52 21.65
N ALA A 355 -0.77 -9.20 21.85
CA ALA A 355 0.11 -9.93 22.77
C ALA A 355 -0.35 -9.85 24.24
N VAL A 356 -1.07 -8.78 24.61
CA VAL A 356 -1.67 -8.64 25.96
C VAL A 356 -3.12 -9.16 26.03
N GLY A 357 -3.58 -9.92 25.02
CA GLY A 357 -4.86 -10.60 25.02
C GLY A 357 -6.09 -9.73 24.73
N VAL A 358 -5.88 -8.56 24.12
CA VAL A 358 -6.99 -7.68 23.71
C VAL A 358 -7.66 -8.25 22.46
N ALA A 359 -9.01 -8.29 22.46
CA ALA A 359 -9.80 -8.80 21.34
C ALA A 359 -9.57 -8.02 20.04
N GLY A 360 -9.68 -8.71 18.89
CA GLY A 360 -9.45 -8.13 17.58
C GLY A 360 -10.37 -6.94 17.25
N THR A 361 -11.63 -6.96 17.70
CA THR A 361 -12.57 -5.85 17.56
C THR A 361 -12.10 -4.57 18.25
N ASN A 362 -11.43 -4.68 19.39
CA ASN A 362 -10.88 -3.52 20.10
C ASN A 362 -9.75 -2.83 19.32
N LEU A 363 -9.06 -3.53 18.41
CA LEU A 363 -8.08 -2.93 17.53
C LEU A 363 -8.70 -1.81 16.68
N ALA A 364 -9.97 -1.97 16.25
CA ALA A 364 -10.66 -0.94 15.48
C ALA A 364 -10.95 0.33 16.33
N LEU A 365 -11.32 0.17 17.60
CA LEU A 365 -11.48 1.29 18.54
C LEU A 365 -10.15 2.02 18.78
N LEU A 366 -9.07 1.27 18.97
CA LEU A 366 -7.73 1.84 19.15
C LEU A 366 -7.24 2.54 17.87
N ALA A 367 -7.56 2.00 16.69
CA ALA A 367 -7.23 2.61 15.41
C ALA A 367 -8.01 3.92 15.14
N ALA A 368 -9.16 4.11 15.77
CA ALA A 368 -9.88 5.37 15.72
C ALA A 368 -9.10 6.53 16.37
N ILE A 369 -8.20 6.27 17.33
CA ILE A 369 -7.39 7.29 17.99
C ILE A 369 -6.46 8.00 16.98
N PRO A 370 -5.56 7.31 16.25
CA PRO A 370 -4.74 7.97 15.24
C PRO A 370 -5.58 8.58 14.10
N ALA A 371 -6.75 8.01 13.73
CA ALA A 371 -7.65 8.64 12.76
C ALA A 371 -8.19 9.99 13.27
N LEU A 372 -8.56 10.08 14.54
CA LEU A 372 -9.00 11.31 15.18
C LEU A 372 -7.87 12.34 15.28
N LEU A 373 -6.65 11.92 15.59
CA LEU A 373 -5.46 12.78 15.58
C LEU A 373 -5.18 13.32 14.17
N ALA A 374 -5.29 12.49 13.14
CA ALA A 374 -5.17 12.91 11.76
C ALA A 374 -6.23 13.96 11.41
N LEU A 375 -7.49 13.74 11.81
CA LEU A 375 -8.58 14.71 11.62
C LEU A 375 -8.30 16.04 12.34
N ALA A 376 -7.88 15.99 13.60
CA ALA A 376 -7.56 17.20 14.37
C ALA A 376 -6.46 18.03 13.71
N LEU A 377 -5.37 17.38 13.26
CA LEU A 377 -4.30 18.04 12.50
C LEU A 377 -4.79 18.62 11.17
N GLN A 378 -5.66 17.89 10.45
CA GLN A 378 -6.23 18.37 9.20
C GLN A 378 -7.12 19.59 9.39
N LEU A 379 -7.95 19.61 10.43
CA LEU A 379 -8.78 20.77 10.79
C LEU A 379 -7.93 21.98 11.19
N LEU A 380 -6.84 21.76 11.95
CA LEU A 380 -5.90 22.81 12.29
C LEU A 380 -5.25 23.38 11.02
N ARG A 381 -4.86 22.55 10.08
CA ARG A 381 -4.29 22.99 8.80
C ARG A 381 -5.27 23.83 7.98
N ILE A 382 -6.54 23.44 7.92
CA ILE A 382 -7.59 24.23 7.24
C ILE A 382 -7.74 25.62 7.88
N ARG A 383 -7.70 25.69 9.22
CA ARG A 383 -7.76 26.98 9.94
C ARG A 383 -6.56 27.86 9.57
N MET A 384 -5.35 27.33 9.64
CA MET A 384 -4.13 28.05 9.28
C MET A 384 -4.14 28.54 7.82
N HIS A 385 -4.68 27.76 6.89
CA HIS A 385 -4.76 28.13 5.47
C HIS A 385 -5.76 29.29 5.22
N ARG A 386 -6.77 29.44 6.07
CA ARG A 386 -7.75 30.54 5.96
C ARG A 386 -7.27 31.86 6.58
N THR A 387 -6.27 31.80 7.45
CA THR A 387 -5.73 32.98 8.15
C THR A 387 -4.45 33.52 7.49
N ALA A 388 -3.87 32.81 6.54
CA ALA A 388 -2.73 33.20 5.71
C ALA A 388 -3.20 33.75 4.35
#